data_90d970fdef35fd0d21c594236a60f13a
#
_entry.id   90d970fdef35fd0d21c594236a60f13a
#
_cell.length_a   1.000
_cell.length_b   1.000
_cell.length_c   1.000
_cell.angle_alpha   90.00
_cell.angle_beta   90.00
_cell.angle_gamma   90.00
#
_symmetry.space_group_name_H-M   'P 1'
#
loop_
_entity.id
_entity.type
_entity.pdbx_description
1 polymer ?
#
loop_
_entity_poly.entity_id
_entity_poly.type
_entity_poly.pdbx_seq_one_letter_code
_entity_poly.pdbx_strand_id
1 'polypeptide(L)'
;DVTDIQAVAEVAHKHDVPLIVDNTVATPYLIQPLKLGADIVVHSSSKYINGSSDAISGILVCGKGLKWDPDRYPGLAPYRKFGPFAYIAKLRNGLFRNTGACLAPQNAFLNNLGLETLGLRMQRQCDNALELARFLQGLGGDIEVNYPGLEESPYHEIAEKQFRNGYGAIVTVRTGSKEKAFSIINSLKIPLIISNIGDTKTLVIHPESTIAAHISDEEKLQSGVFEDLIRISVGIEDVEDLSLIHISEPTRLGMI
;
A
#
# COMPACT_ATOMS: atom_id res chain seq x y z
N ASP A 1 -2.61 7.66 -4.42
CA ASP A 1 -1.62 8.48 -5.13
C ASP A 1 -0.49 7.60 -5.64
N VAL A 2 0.17 7.99 -6.74
CA VAL A 2 1.32 7.29 -7.32
C VAL A 2 2.47 8.28 -7.46
N THR A 3 3.63 7.91 -6.93
CA THR A 3 4.85 8.71 -7.01
C THR A 3 5.71 8.24 -8.18
N ASP A 4 6.23 9.16 -9.00
CA ASP A 4 7.24 8.84 -10.03
C ASP A 4 8.58 8.54 -9.33
N ILE A 5 8.85 7.24 -9.13
CA ILE A 5 10.03 6.77 -8.41
C ILE A 5 11.31 7.17 -9.13
N GLN A 6 11.32 7.11 -10.47
CA GLN A 6 12.49 7.44 -11.26
C GLN A 6 12.83 8.94 -11.15
N ALA A 7 11.83 9.82 -11.27
CA ALA A 7 12.04 11.25 -11.14
C ALA A 7 12.55 11.64 -9.74
N VAL A 8 11.99 11.02 -8.69
CA VAL A 8 12.46 11.23 -7.30
C VAL A 8 13.88 10.71 -7.12
N ALA A 9 14.24 9.55 -7.69
CA ALA A 9 15.59 9.00 -7.63
C ALA A 9 16.61 9.93 -8.30
N GLU A 10 16.27 10.49 -9.47
CA GLU A 10 17.13 11.43 -10.18
C GLU A 10 17.43 12.69 -9.34
N VAL A 11 16.40 13.23 -8.67
CA VAL A 11 16.57 14.38 -7.77
C VAL A 11 17.40 14.01 -6.54
N ALA A 12 17.12 12.88 -5.90
CA ALA A 12 17.84 12.42 -4.72
C ALA A 12 19.34 12.21 -5.03
N HIS A 13 19.66 11.51 -6.13
CA HIS A 13 21.02 11.20 -6.53
C HIS A 13 21.80 12.44 -6.98
N LYS A 14 21.14 13.44 -7.55
CA LYS A 14 21.75 14.74 -7.89
C LYS A 14 22.28 15.48 -6.65
N HIS A 15 21.73 15.16 -5.49
CA HIS A 15 22.14 15.69 -4.20
C HIS A 15 22.91 14.66 -3.36
N ASP A 16 23.35 13.54 -3.94
CA ASP A 16 24.03 12.43 -3.25
C ASP A 16 23.22 11.89 -2.05
N VAL A 17 21.90 11.87 -2.16
CA VAL A 17 20.98 11.31 -1.15
C VAL A 17 20.45 9.97 -1.63
N PRO A 18 20.50 8.90 -0.81
CA PRO A 18 19.88 7.64 -1.17
C PRO A 18 18.35 7.73 -1.12
N LEU A 19 17.69 7.09 -2.08
CA LEU A 19 16.24 6.95 -2.09
C LEU A 19 15.81 5.65 -1.42
N ILE A 20 14.96 5.77 -0.40
CA ILE A 20 14.28 4.64 0.24
C ILE A 20 12.82 4.64 -0.21
N VAL A 21 12.34 3.50 -0.70
CA VAL A 21 10.95 3.32 -1.12
C VAL A 21 10.28 2.26 -0.24
N ASP A 22 9.20 2.65 0.43
CA ASP A 22 8.28 1.68 1.02
C ASP A 22 7.37 1.13 -0.10
N ASN A 23 7.59 -0.12 -0.46
CA ASN A 23 6.87 -0.79 -1.53
C ASN A 23 5.83 -1.80 -1.01
N THR A 24 5.36 -1.61 0.22
CA THR A 24 4.41 -2.51 0.87
C THR A 24 3.14 -2.69 0.06
N VAL A 25 2.56 -1.60 -0.44
CA VAL A 25 1.25 -1.61 -1.14
C VAL A 25 1.36 -2.19 -2.54
N ALA A 26 2.40 -1.81 -3.28
CA ALA A 26 2.58 -2.28 -4.66
C ALA A 26 3.17 -3.70 -4.73
N THR A 27 3.93 -4.11 -3.74
CA THR A 27 4.68 -5.37 -3.70
C THR A 27 5.72 -5.48 -4.85
N PRO A 28 6.65 -6.44 -4.80
CA PRO A 28 7.58 -6.66 -5.92
C PRO A 28 6.88 -7.22 -7.18
N TYR A 29 5.61 -7.63 -7.07
CA TYR A 29 4.81 -8.09 -8.20
C TYR A 29 4.42 -6.95 -9.14
N LEU A 30 3.98 -5.81 -8.59
CA LEU A 30 3.55 -4.66 -9.38
C LEU A 30 4.69 -3.69 -9.71
N ILE A 31 5.56 -3.38 -8.74
CA ILE A 31 6.67 -2.44 -8.92
C ILE A 31 7.97 -3.04 -8.39
N GLN A 32 9.07 -2.78 -9.10
CA GLN A 32 10.42 -3.13 -8.68
C GLN A 32 11.28 -1.85 -8.52
N PRO A 33 11.18 -1.15 -7.38
CA PRO A 33 11.76 0.18 -7.21
C PRO A 33 13.28 0.25 -7.45
N LEU A 34 14.02 -0.83 -7.12
CA LEU A 34 15.46 -0.89 -7.39
C LEU A 34 15.80 -0.78 -8.90
N LYS A 35 14.88 -1.16 -9.79
CA LYS A 35 15.06 -0.99 -11.24
C LYS A 35 14.70 0.41 -11.71
N LEU A 36 14.00 1.18 -10.88
CA LEU A 36 13.60 2.56 -11.13
C LEU A 36 14.51 3.57 -10.42
N GLY A 37 15.60 3.12 -9.83
CA GLY A 37 16.59 3.98 -9.21
C GLY A 37 16.54 4.07 -7.68
N ALA A 38 15.62 3.37 -7.01
CA ALA A 38 15.67 3.30 -5.55
C ALA A 38 16.92 2.56 -5.08
N ASP A 39 17.49 2.99 -3.96
CA ASP A 39 18.68 2.38 -3.34
C ASP A 39 18.31 1.34 -2.30
N ILE A 40 17.23 1.60 -1.59
CA ILE A 40 16.71 0.72 -0.55
C ILE A 40 15.20 0.58 -0.74
N VAL A 41 14.71 -0.63 -0.58
CA VAL A 41 13.28 -0.94 -0.59
C VAL A 41 12.90 -1.58 0.73
N VAL A 42 11.83 -1.11 1.33
CA VAL A 42 11.24 -1.71 2.52
C VAL A 42 9.85 -2.27 2.21
N HIS A 43 9.47 -3.30 2.93
CA HIS A 43 8.13 -3.88 2.90
C HIS A 43 7.69 -4.20 4.32
N SER A 44 6.48 -3.82 4.68
CA SER A 44 5.75 -4.53 5.72
C SER A 44 5.30 -5.87 5.13
N SER A 45 6.06 -6.93 5.36
CA SER A 45 5.71 -8.27 4.86
C SER A 45 4.50 -8.88 5.58
N SER A 46 4.03 -8.24 6.66
CA SER A 46 2.75 -8.53 7.32
C SER A 46 1.52 -8.33 6.43
N LYS A 47 1.66 -7.54 5.34
CA LYS A 47 0.56 -7.14 4.46
C LYS A 47 0.45 -8.12 3.28
N TYR A 48 0.49 -7.65 2.07
CA TYR A 48 0.32 -8.43 0.85
C TYR A 48 1.25 -9.64 0.70
N ILE A 49 2.51 -9.54 1.19
CA ILE A 49 3.45 -10.66 1.11
C ILE A 49 2.94 -11.84 1.92
N ASN A 50 2.54 -11.62 3.16
CA ASN A 50 1.89 -12.63 4.00
C ASN A 50 0.49 -12.98 3.45
N GLY A 51 -0.38 -11.99 3.30
CA GLY A 51 -1.70 -12.08 2.69
C GLY A 51 -2.82 -12.63 3.56
N SER A 52 -2.52 -13.02 4.79
CA SER A 52 -3.50 -13.66 5.70
C SER A 52 -3.64 -12.92 7.03
N SER A 53 -2.90 -11.83 7.24
CA SER A 53 -2.90 -11.04 8.49
C SER A 53 -2.50 -11.84 9.74
N ASP A 54 -1.75 -12.93 9.58
CA ASP A 54 -1.38 -13.88 10.64
C ASP A 54 0.09 -13.79 11.08
N ALA A 55 0.88 -12.88 10.50
CA ALA A 55 2.27 -12.65 10.86
C ALA A 55 2.63 -11.16 10.88
N ILE A 56 3.40 -10.74 11.88
CA ILE A 56 4.01 -9.42 11.93
C ILE A 56 5.46 -9.55 11.50
N SER A 57 5.86 -8.82 10.44
CA SER A 57 7.16 -8.97 9.82
C SER A 57 7.51 -7.80 8.89
N GLY A 58 8.78 -7.70 8.54
CA GLY A 58 9.28 -6.70 7.60
C GLY A 58 10.48 -7.20 6.82
N ILE A 59 10.68 -6.65 5.63
CA ILE A 59 11.81 -6.95 4.76
C ILE A 59 12.45 -5.65 4.33
N LEU A 60 13.78 -5.61 4.37
CA LEU A 60 14.59 -4.52 3.83
C LEU A 60 15.53 -5.09 2.77
N VAL A 61 15.52 -4.49 1.59
CA VAL A 61 16.35 -4.89 0.44
C VAL A 61 17.22 -3.71 0.02
N CYS A 62 18.55 -3.92 -0.02
CA CYS A 62 19.49 -2.92 -0.55
C CYS A 62 19.85 -3.22 -2.00
N GLY A 63 19.86 -2.18 -2.82
CA GLY A 63 20.46 -2.20 -4.15
C GLY A 63 21.98 -2.34 -4.09
N LYS A 64 22.57 -2.91 -5.16
CA LYS A 64 24.03 -3.09 -5.26
C LYS A 64 24.76 -1.83 -5.73
N GLY A 65 24.04 -0.85 -6.25
CA GLY A 65 24.61 0.36 -6.84
C GLY A 65 24.91 1.48 -5.86
N LEU A 66 24.47 1.37 -4.62
CA LEU A 66 24.58 2.43 -3.64
C LEU A 66 26.04 2.70 -3.27
N LYS A 67 26.46 3.96 -3.46
CA LYS A 67 27.76 4.47 -3.05
C LYS A 67 27.62 5.21 -1.74
N TRP A 68 28.29 4.72 -0.70
CA TRP A 68 28.30 5.34 0.61
C TRP A 68 29.54 6.24 0.73
N ASP A 69 29.34 7.55 0.76
CA ASP A 69 30.40 8.49 1.08
C ASP A 69 30.64 8.51 2.60
N PRO A 70 31.83 8.06 3.08
CA PRO A 70 32.13 8.01 4.50
C PRO A 70 32.22 9.39 5.15
N ASP A 71 32.54 10.44 4.39
CA ASP A 71 32.65 11.79 4.93
C ASP A 71 31.25 12.37 5.18
N ARG A 72 30.31 12.04 4.29
CA ARG A 72 28.90 12.40 4.47
C ARG A 72 28.18 11.50 5.50
N TYR A 73 28.54 10.22 5.53
CA TYR A 73 27.93 9.23 6.43
C TYR A 73 28.99 8.61 7.37
N PRO A 74 29.59 9.39 8.31
CA PRO A 74 30.70 8.92 9.15
C PRO A 74 30.36 7.69 9.97
N GLY A 75 29.09 7.48 10.30
CA GLY A 75 28.63 6.27 10.96
C GLY A 75 28.78 4.98 10.13
N LEU A 76 29.05 5.06 8.83
CA LEU A 76 29.32 3.92 7.95
C LEU A 76 30.82 3.69 7.70
N ALA A 77 31.69 4.62 8.10
CA ALA A 77 33.12 4.52 7.90
C ALA A 77 33.75 3.19 8.42
N PRO A 78 33.37 2.66 9.62
CA PRO A 78 33.88 1.37 10.10
C PRO A 78 33.47 0.17 9.24
N TYR A 79 32.47 0.35 8.38
CA TYR A 79 31.90 -0.70 7.50
C TYR A 79 32.34 -0.56 6.05
N ARG A 80 33.25 0.38 5.73
CA ARG A 80 33.76 0.66 4.38
C ARG A 80 34.20 -0.59 3.62
N LYS A 81 34.81 -1.57 4.32
CA LYS A 81 35.26 -2.84 3.73
C LYS A 81 34.14 -3.68 3.09
N PHE A 82 32.88 -3.42 3.42
CA PHE A 82 31.74 -4.13 2.87
C PHE A 82 31.19 -3.46 1.58
N GLY A 83 31.80 -2.35 1.12
CA GLY A 83 31.39 -1.67 -0.11
C GLY A 83 29.89 -1.32 -0.13
N PRO A 84 29.16 -1.71 -1.17
CA PRO A 84 27.72 -1.41 -1.27
C PRO A 84 26.87 -1.96 -0.12
N PHE A 85 27.38 -2.94 0.58
CA PHE A 85 26.70 -3.58 1.72
C PHE A 85 27.04 -2.94 3.09
N ALA A 86 27.76 -1.83 3.12
CA ALA A 86 28.14 -1.13 4.35
C ALA A 86 26.93 -0.79 5.23
N TYR A 87 25.84 -0.34 4.61
CA TYR A 87 24.59 -0.02 5.31
C TYR A 87 23.97 -1.27 5.99
N ILE A 88 23.82 -2.36 5.24
CA ILE A 88 23.31 -3.64 5.80
C ILE A 88 24.23 -4.17 6.90
N ALA A 89 25.55 -4.09 6.70
CA ALA A 89 26.52 -4.54 7.71
C ALA A 89 26.39 -3.72 8.99
N LYS A 90 26.24 -2.40 8.89
CA LYS A 90 25.99 -1.53 10.05
C LYS A 90 24.67 -1.86 10.73
N LEU A 91 23.61 -2.02 9.94
CA LEU A 91 22.27 -2.33 10.47
C LEU A 91 22.29 -3.63 11.29
N ARG A 92 22.93 -4.69 10.76
CA ARG A 92 23.04 -6.00 11.43
C ARG A 92 23.94 -5.95 12.67
N ASN A 93 25.12 -5.34 12.57
CA ASN A 93 26.10 -5.31 13.67
C ASN A 93 25.82 -4.20 14.71
N GLY A 94 25.00 -3.22 14.38
CA GLY A 94 24.57 -2.15 15.28
C GLY A 94 23.16 -2.38 15.79
N LEU A 95 22.18 -1.95 15.01
CA LEU A 95 20.79 -1.89 15.46
C LEU A 95 20.23 -3.28 15.83
N PHE A 96 20.26 -4.24 14.92
CA PHE A 96 19.69 -5.58 15.15
C PHE A 96 20.37 -6.28 16.32
N ARG A 97 21.72 -6.26 16.33
CA ARG A 97 22.48 -6.87 17.42
C ARG A 97 22.15 -6.26 18.78
N ASN A 98 22.03 -4.93 18.85
CA ASN A 98 21.87 -4.23 20.12
C ASN A 98 20.42 -4.26 20.64
N THR A 99 19.43 -4.24 19.73
CA THR A 99 18.02 -4.35 20.10
C THR A 99 17.54 -5.79 20.27
N GLY A 100 18.30 -6.76 19.74
CA GLY A 100 17.90 -8.18 19.75
C GLY A 100 16.70 -8.46 18.82
N ALA A 101 16.32 -7.53 17.95
CA ALA A 101 15.20 -7.71 17.03
C ALA A 101 15.49 -8.87 16.05
N CYS A 102 14.63 -9.87 16.07
CA CYS A 102 14.74 -11.03 15.19
C CYS A 102 13.35 -11.48 14.77
N LEU A 103 13.18 -11.77 13.47
CA LEU A 103 11.94 -12.34 12.98
C LEU A 103 11.75 -13.75 13.57
N ALA A 104 10.59 -14.00 14.18
CA ALA A 104 10.25 -15.32 14.67
C ALA A 104 10.23 -16.35 13.51
N PRO A 105 10.82 -17.55 13.69
CA PRO A 105 10.82 -18.58 12.62
C PRO A 105 9.43 -18.92 12.10
N GLN A 106 8.43 -18.94 12.98
CA GLN A 106 7.03 -19.15 12.58
C GLN A 106 6.53 -18.06 11.62
N ASN A 107 6.80 -16.78 11.91
CA ASN A 107 6.41 -15.69 11.03
C ASN A 107 7.16 -15.73 9.68
N ALA A 108 8.43 -16.16 9.70
CA ALA A 108 9.18 -16.37 8.46
C ALA A 108 8.57 -17.50 7.61
N PHE A 109 8.16 -18.60 8.25
CA PHE A 109 7.47 -19.70 7.58
C PHE A 109 6.14 -19.25 6.95
N LEU A 110 5.29 -18.54 7.71
CA LEU A 110 4.01 -18.01 7.21
C LEU A 110 4.22 -17.04 6.03
N ASN A 111 5.24 -16.19 6.08
CA ASN A 111 5.58 -15.32 4.96
C ASN A 111 6.03 -16.10 3.71
N ASN A 112 6.77 -17.18 3.87
CA ASN A 112 7.16 -18.03 2.75
C ASN A 112 5.95 -18.67 2.09
N LEU A 113 4.99 -19.16 2.87
CA LEU A 113 3.71 -19.66 2.34
C LEU A 113 2.95 -18.56 1.57
N GLY A 114 2.89 -17.35 2.14
CA GLY A 114 2.27 -16.20 1.47
C GLY A 114 2.96 -15.83 0.16
N LEU A 115 4.30 -15.90 0.09
CA LEU A 115 5.07 -15.62 -1.13
C LEU A 115 4.74 -16.57 -2.28
N GLU A 116 4.47 -17.84 -2.00
CA GLU A 116 4.15 -18.85 -3.02
C GLU A 116 2.92 -18.46 -3.85
N THR A 117 1.97 -17.75 -3.24
CA THR A 117 0.72 -17.33 -3.89
C THR A 117 0.64 -15.84 -4.20
N LEU A 118 1.70 -15.06 -3.89
CA LEU A 118 1.67 -13.60 -4.01
C LEU A 118 1.21 -13.14 -5.40
N GLY A 119 1.76 -13.71 -6.47
CA GLY A 119 1.42 -13.31 -7.84
C GLY A 119 -0.05 -13.57 -8.17
N LEU A 120 -0.59 -14.72 -7.77
CA LEU A 120 -2.00 -15.07 -7.98
C LEU A 120 -2.93 -14.15 -7.22
N ARG A 121 -2.62 -13.89 -5.94
CA ARG A 121 -3.43 -13.01 -5.09
C ARG A 121 -3.41 -11.58 -5.59
N MET A 122 -2.22 -11.04 -5.85
CA MET A 122 -2.08 -9.66 -6.34
C MET A 122 -2.81 -9.45 -7.67
N GLN A 123 -2.73 -10.41 -8.61
CA GLN A 123 -3.46 -10.31 -9.87
C GLN A 123 -4.96 -10.25 -9.61
N ARG A 124 -5.51 -11.21 -8.84
CA ARG A 124 -6.94 -11.22 -8.51
C ARG A 124 -7.39 -9.97 -7.78
N GLN A 125 -6.60 -9.49 -6.83
CA GLN A 125 -6.91 -8.26 -6.09
C GLN A 125 -6.90 -7.03 -6.99
N CYS A 126 -5.96 -6.93 -7.94
CA CYS A 126 -5.92 -5.82 -8.90
C CYS A 126 -7.11 -5.84 -9.85
N ASP A 127 -7.47 -7.01 -10.36
CA ASP A 127 -8.60 -7.18 -11.26
C ASP A 127 -9.90 -6.81 -10.54
N ASN A 128 -10.12 -7.33 -9.34
CA ASN A 128 -11.26 -6.99 -8.50
C ASN A 128 -11.31 -5.49 -8.15
N ALA A 129 -10.16 -4.88 -7.86
CA ALA A 129 -10.09 -3.45 -7.53
C ALA A 129 -10.46 -2.57 -8.73
N LEU A 130 -10.03 -2.93 -9.92
CA LEU A 130 -10.37 -2.21 -11.14
C LEU A 130 -11.88 -2.30 -11.45
N GLU A 131 -12.44 -3.50 -11.36
CA GLU A 131 -13.88 -3.71 -11.57
C GLU A 131 -14.72 -2.98 -10.52
N LEU A 132 -14.34 -3.07 -9.25
CA LEU A 132 -15.00 -2.33 -8.17
C LEU A 132 -14.91 -0.81 -8.41
N ALA A 133 -13.74 -0.30 -8.78
CA ALA A 133 -13.55 1.14 -9.03
C ALA A 133 -14.44 1.63 -10.18
N ARG A 134 -14.52 0.87 -11.28
CA ARG A 134 -15.42 1.17 -12.42
C ARG A 134 -16.89 1.13 -12.02
N PHE A 135 -17.28 0.12 -11.26
CA PHE A 135 -18.65 0.02 -10.75
C PHE A 135 -19.01 1.24 -9.90
N LEU A 136 -18.15 1.61 -8.93
CA LEU A 136 -18.37 2.75 -8.05
C LEU A 136 -18.41 4.08 -8.83
N GLN A 137 -17.52 4.26 -9.82
CA GLN A 137 -17.53 5.43 -10.70
C GLN A 137 -18.83 5.53 -11.50
N GLY A 138 -19.36 4.38 -11.94
CA GLY A 138 -20.62 4.30 -12.68
C GLY A 138 -21.87 4.69 -11.88
N LEU A 139 -21.79 4.72 -10.54
CA LEU A 139 -22.90 5.17 -9.69
C LEU A 139 -23.17 6.68 -9.83
N GLY A 140 -22.14 7.47 -10.15
CA GLY A 140 -22.27 8.91 -10.31
C GLY A 140 -22.69 9.67 -9.06
N GLY A 141 -23.30 10.85 -9.24
CA GLY A 141 -23.75 11.70 -8.14
C GLY A 141 -22.57 12.26 -7.33
N ASP A 142 -22.64 12.15 -5.99
CA ASP A 142 -21.60 12.64 -5.08
C ASP A 142 -20.45 11.62 -4.86
N ILE A 143 -20.41 10.54 -5.63
CA ILE A 143 -19.39 9.49 -5.50
C ILE A 143 -18.15 9.87 -6.31
N GLU A 144 -17.05 10.13 -5.64
CA GLU A 144 -15.74 10.35 -6.26
C GLU A 144 -14.81 9.17 -5.94
N VAL A 145 -14.34 8.49 -6.99
CA VAL A 145 -13.47 7.31 -6.86
C VAL A 145 -12.03 7.67 -7.20
N ASN A 146 -11.09 7.32 -6.32
CA ASN A 146 -9.67 7.42 -6.62
C ASN A 146 -9.06 6.03 -6.70
N TYR A 147 -8.63 5.66 -7.90
CA TYR A 147 -7.91 4.44 -8.21
C TYR A 147 -7.00 4.65 -9.43
N PRO A 148 -5.70 4.31 -9.37
CA PRO A 148 -4.76 4.60 -10.45
C PRO A 148 -5.04 3.87 -11.77
N GLY A 149 -5.85 2.81 -11.74
CA GLY A 149 -6.24 2.04 -12.93
C GLY A 149 -7.41 2.65 -13.71
N LEU A 150 -8.06 3.71 -13.22
CA LEU A 150 -9.05 4.45 -13.98
C LEU A 150 -8.35 5.41 -14.94
N GLU A 151 -8.81 5.49 -16.21
CA GLU A 151 -8.19 6.34 -17.24
C GLU A 151 -8.25 7.84 -16.87
N GLU A 152 -9.28 8.25 -16.16
CA GLU A 152 -9.46 9.62 -15.68
C GLU A 152 -8.64 9.96 -14.42
N SER A 153 -7.98 8.98 -13.84
CA SER A 153 -7.12 9.21 -12.66
C SER A 153 -5.92 10.09 -13.02
N PRO A 154 -5.63 11.14 -12.25
CA PRO A 154 -4.43 11.96 -12.46
C PRO A 154 -3.12 11.18 -12.30
N TYR A 155 -3.19 9.97 -11.79
CA TYR A 155 -2.05 9.08 -11.57
C TYR A 155 -1.93 7.99 -12.64
N HIS A 156 -2.86 7.90 -13.60
CA HIS A 156 -2.91 6.78 -14.54
C HIS A 156 -1.66 6.67 -15.40
N GLU A 157 -1.22 7.76 -16.02
CA GLU A 157 -0.01 7.79 -16.86
C GLU A 157 1.24 7.35 -16.09
N ILE A 158 1.43 7.83 -14.85
CA ILE A 158 2.57 7.44 -14.02
C ILE A 158 2.46 5.96 -13.62
N ALA A 159 1.24 5.50 -13.33
CA ALA A 159 1.00 4.12 -12.99
C ALA A 159 1.30 3.19 -14.18
N GLU A 160 0.83 3.50 -15.38
CA GLU A 160 1.14 2.73 -16.60
C GLU A 160 2.64 2.65 -16.88
N LYS A 161 3.37 3.76 -16.67
CA LYS A 161 4.81 3.84 -16.91
C LYS A 161 5.62 2.89 -16.02
N GLN A 162 5.23 2.69 -14.77
CA GLN A 162 6.06 2.01 -13.77
C GLN A 162 5.45 0.75 -13.16
N PHE A 163 4.15 0.56 -13.23
CA PHE A 163 3.48 -0.64 -12.73
C PHE A 163 3.49 -1.75 -13.77
N ARG A 164 3.37 -2.97 -13.28
CA ARG A 164 3.22 -4.20 -14.08
C ARG A 164 2.04 -4.97 -13.54
N ASN A 165 1.35 -5.68 -14.38
CA ASN A 165 0.32 -6.65 -13.98
C ASN A 165 -0.89 -6.04 -13.23
N GLY A 166 -1.07 -4.72 -13.21
CA GLY A 166 -2.20 -4.05 -12.56
C GLY A 166 -1.79 -2.82 -11.75
N TYR A 167 -2.73 -2.21 -11.04
CA TYR A 167 -2.60 -0.88 -10.43
C TYR A 167 -2.76 -0.87 -8.91
N GLY A 168 -2.70 -2.04 -8.27
CA GLY A 168 -2.86 -2.21 -6.82
C GLY A 168 -4.27 -2.60 -6.41
N ALA A 169 -4.45 -2.76 -5.10
CA ALA A 169 -5.70 -3.25 -4.52
C ALA A 169 -6.32 -2.29 -3.50
N ILE A 170 -5.93 -1.03 -3.53
CA ILE A 170 -6.52 0.01 -2.67
C ILE A 170 -7.39 0.92 -3.52
N VAL A 171 -8.68 0.96 -3.21
CA VAL A 171 -9.66 1.89 -3.77
C VAL A 171 -10.09 2.84 -2.67
N THR A 172 -10.15 4.13 -2.95
CA THR A 172 -10.73 5.11 -2.04
C THR A 172 -11.92 5.80 -2.69
N VAL A 173 -12.95 6.09 -1.87
CA VAL A 173 -14.21 6.64 -2.34
C VAL A 173 -14.62 7.76 -1.42
N ARG A 174 -14.93 8.92 -1.98
CA ARG A 174 -15.63 10.00 -1.30
C ARG A 174 -17.13 9.86 -1.55
N THR A 175 -17.93 10.11 -0.55
CA THR A 175 -19.37 9.81 -0.58
C THR A 175 -20.25 11.05 -0.43
N GLY A 176 -19.65 12.23 -0.32
CA GLY A 176 -20.31 13.52 -0.18
C GLY A 176 -20.68 13.88 1.26
N SER A 177 -20.75 12.93 2.21
CA SER A 177 -20.89 13.23 3.63
C SER A 177 -20.41 12.10 4.52
N LYS A 178 -20.05 12.44 5.76
CA LYS A 178 -19.62 11.50 6.80
C LYS A 178 -20.72 10.48 7.15
N GLU A 179 -21.96 10.94 7.27
CA GLU A 179 -23.11 10.10 7.57
C GLU A 179 -23.33 9.04 6.50
N LYS A 180 -23.19 9.45 5.22
CA LYS A 180 -23.31 8.54 4.09
C LYS A 180 -22.17 7.52 4.08
N ALA A 181 -20.93 7.94 4.37
CA ALA A 181 -19.79 7.02 4.51
C ALA A 181 -20.05 5.96 5.59
N PHE A 182 -20.50 6.35 6.78
CA PHE A 182 -20.83 5.41 7.86
C PHE A 182 -22.02 4.51 7.50
N SER A 183 -23.06 5.07 6.87
CA SER A 183 -24.21 4.28 6.42
C SER A 183 -23.79 3.17 5.47
N ILE A 184 -22.93 3.51 4.48
CA ILE A 184 -22.39 2.55 3.54
C ILE A 184 -21.57 1.48 4.28
N ILE A 185 -20.56 1.87 5.05
CA ILE A 185 -19.69 0.92 5.76
C ILE A 185 -20.48 -0.04 6.62
N ASN A 186 -21.48 0.46 7.36
CA ASN A 186 -22.29 -0.35 8.27
C ASN A 186 -23.29 -1.29 7.54
N SER A 187 -23.59 -1.02 6.27
CA SER A 187 -24.46 -1.87 5.46
C SER A 187 -23.73 -3.04 4.78
N LEU A 188 -22.39 -2.98 4.72
CA LEU A 188 -21.58 -4.00 4.07
C LEU A 188 -21.68 -5.35 4.79
N LYS A 189 -21.80 -6.43 4.01
CA LYS A 189 -21.95 -7.79 4.56
C LYS A 189 -20.68 -8.64 4.40
N ILE A 190 -19.94 -8.46 3.30
CA ILE A 190 -18.74 -9.25 2.98
C ILE A 190 -17.48 -8.57 3.47
N PRO A 191 -17.23 -7.27 3.17
CA PRO A 191 -16.04 -6.60 3.66
C PRO A 191 -15.99 -6.52 5.17
N LEU A 192 -14.82 -6.74 5.74
CA LEU A 192 -14.60 -6.64 7.17
C LEU A 192 -14.18 -5.21 7.56
N ILE A 193 -14.78 -4.68 8.61
CA ILE A 193 -14.41 -3.36 9.16
C ILE A 193 -13.14 -3.53 10.00
N ILE A 194 -11.99 -3.49 9.34
CA ILE A 194 -10.67 -3.71 9.96
C ILE A 194 -9.64 -2.74 9.38
N SER A 195 -8.87 -2.11 10.27
CA SER A 195 -7.78 -1.20 9.90
C SER A 195 -6.52 -1.96 9.49
N ASN A 196 -6.59 -2.71 8.39
CA ASN A 196 -5.46 -3.39 7.78
C ASN A 196 -5.52 -3.25 6.24
N ILE A 197 -4.53 -3.80 5.53
CA ILE A 197 -4.48 -3.89 4.07
C ILE A 197 -3.79 -5.18 3.64
N GLY A 198 -4.06 -5.63 2.43
CA GLY A 198 -3.31 -6.73 1.81
C GLY A 198 -3.73 -8.13 2.26
N ASP A 199 -4.87 -8.26 2.92
CA ASP A 199 -5.48 -9.54 3.24
C ASP A 199 -6.15 -10.14 1.99
N THR A 200 -6.39 -11.46 2.00
CA THR A 200 -7.23 -12.14 1.02
C THR A 200 -8.69 -11.73 1.12
N LYS A 201 -9.11 -11.22 2.27
CA LYS A 201 -10.45 -10.66 2.50
C LYS A 201 -10.48 -9.16 2.21
N THR A 202 -11.59 -8.69 1.68
CA THR A 202 -11.81 -7.26 1.51
C THR A 202 -12.01 -6.57 2.86
N LEU A 203 -11.20 -5.52 3.09
CA LEU A 203 -11.21 -4.74 4.32
C LEU A 203 -11.65 -3.31 4.03
N VAL A 204 -12.45 -2.74 4.91
CA VAL A 204 -12.97 -1.38 4.79
C VAL A 204 -12.76 -0.60 6.06
N ILE A 205 -12.43 0.68 5.92
CA ILE A 205 -12.40 1.63 7.04
C ILE A 205 -12.87 3.01 6.61
N HIS A 206 -13.23 3.81 7.61
CA HIS A 206 -13.34 5.25 7.53
C HIS A 206 -12.02 5.87 8.06
N PRO A 207 -11.10 6.34 7.19
CA PRO A 207 -9.74 6.74 7.61
C PRO A 207 -9.74 7.87 8.63
N GLU A 208 -10.63 8.86 8.48
CA GLU A 208 -10.70 10.04 9.33
C GLU A 208 -10.92 9.69 10.80
N SER A 209 -11.83 8.75 11.09
CA SER A 209 -12.16 8.33 12.47
C SER A 209 -11.33 7.17 13.00
N THR A 210 -10.41 6.62 12.20
CA THR A 210 -9.60 5.46 12.57
C THR A 210 -8.10 5.79 12.53
N ILE A 211 -7.44 5.56 11.40
CA ILE A 211 -5.98 5.72 11.28
C ILE A 211 -5.51 7.18 11.40
N ALA A 212 -6.38 8.14 11.08
CA ALA A 212 -6.10 9.57 11.16
C ALA A 212 -6.78 10.26 12.36
N ALA A 213 -7.35 9.51 13.31
CA ALA A 213 -8.09 10.07 14.44
C ALA A 213 -7.22 10.95 15.39
N HIS A 214 -5.90 10.78 15.34
CA HIS A 214 -4.96 11.46 16.26
C HIS A 214 -4.22 12.64 15.63
N ILE A 215 -4.45 12.95 14.35
CA ILE A 215 -3.85 14.10 13.68
C ILE A 215 -4.86 15.24 13.53
N SER A 216 -4.37 16.47 13.39
CA SER A 216 -5.22 17.65 13.24
C SER A 216 -6.02 17.63 11.94
N ASP A 217 -7.12 18.38 11.88
CA ASP A 217 -7.95 18.45 10.68
C ASP A 217 -7.19 19.05 9.49
N GLU A 218 -6.25 19.97 9.74
CA GLU A 218 -5.37 20.50 8.71
C GLU A 218 -4.44 19.41 8.13
N GLU A 219 -3.80 18.61 8.99
CA GLU A 219 -2.95 17.48 8.57
C GLU A 219 -3.75 16.39 7.84
N LYS A 220 -5.00 16.14 8.27
CA LYS A 220 -5.91 15.23 7.56
C LYS A 220 -6.12 15.70 6.12
N LEU A 221 -6.50 16.97 5.93
CA LEU A 221 -6.74 17.55 4.61
C LEU A 221 -5.48 17.52 3.72
N GLN A 222 -4.32 17.88 4.26
CA GLN A 222 -3.04 17.81 3.55
C GLN A 222 -2.67 16.38 3.14
N SER A 223 -3.11 15.39 3.92
CA SER A 223 -2.90 13.97 3.65
C SER A 223 -3.99 13.35 2.75
N GLY A 224 -4.96 14.14 2.28
CA GLY A 224 -6.09 13.66 1.47
C GLY A 224 -7.09 12.80 2.25
N VAL A 225 -7.15 12.99 3.57
CA VAL A 225 -8.12 12.30 4.44
C VAL A 225 -9.30 13.23 4.69
N PHE A 226 -10.41 12.93 4.05
CA PHE A 226 -11.65 13.69 4.15
C PHE A 226 -12.65 12.98 5.06
N GLU A 227 -13.59 13.73 5.63
CA GLU A 227 -14.62 13.21 6.54
C GLU A 227 -15.62 12.25 5.87
N ASP A 228 -15.71 12.31 4.55
CA ASP A 228 -16.59 11.45 3.71
C ASP A 228 -15.83 10.31 3.01
N LEU A 229 -14.56 10.09 3.39
CA LEU A 229 -13.68 9.13 2.73
C LEU A 229 -13.87 7.71 3.27
N ILE A 230 -14.03 6.76 2.35
CA ILE A 230 -13.93 5.32 2.62
C ILE A 230 -12.68 4.78 1.95
N ARG A 231 -11.89 3.96 2.65
CA ARG A 231 -10.78 3.19 2.07
C ARG A 231 -11.15 1.71 2.03
N ILE A 232 -11.01 1.11 0.87
CA ILE A 232 -11.25 -0.30 0.61
C ILE A 232 -9.93 -0.95 0.23
N SER A 233 -9.49 -1.96 0.98
CA SER A 233 -8.41 -2.87 0.60
C SER A 233 -9.05 -4.12 0.03
N VAL A 234 -9.01 -4.24 -1.29
CA VAL A 234 -9.77 -5.26 -2.02
C VAL A 234 -9.10 -6.63 -1.89
N GLY A 235 -9.89 -7.63 -1.59
CA GLY A 235 -9.49 -9.03 -1.46
C GLY A 235 -9.63 -9.85 -2.74
N ILE A 236 -9.66 -11.17 -2.58
CA ILE A 236 -9.72 -12.14 -3.68
C ILE A 236 -11.11 -12.76 -3.86
N GLU A 237 -12.11 -12.26 -3.17
CA GLU A 237 -13.50 -12.73 -3.25
C GLU A 237 -14.01 -12.68 -4.69
N ASP A 238 -15.15 -13.28 -4.94
CA ASP A 238 -15.80 -13.10 -6.23
C ASP A 238 -16.23 -11.65 -6.41
N VAL A 239 -15.92 -11.08 -7.57
CA VAL A 239 -16.17 -9.65 -7.83
C VAL A 239 -17.65 -9.33 -7.90
N GLU A 240 -18.49 -10.28 -8.33
CA GLU A 240 -19.94 -10.12 -8.32
C GLU A 240 -20.45 -9.98 -6.90
N ASP A 241 -19.92 -10.76 -5.96
CA ASP A 241 -20.24 -10.64 -4.53
C ASP A 241 -19.76 -9.30 -3.95
N LEU A 242 -18.64 -8.76 -4.42
CA LEU A 242 -18.16 -7.43 -4.02
C LEU A 242 -18.99 -6.29 -4.62
N SER A 243 -19.52 -6.45 -5.83
CA SER A 243 -20.42 -5.47 -6.47
C SER A 243 -21.81 -5.45 -5.83
N LEU A 244 -22.22 -6.53 -5.16
CA LEU A 244 -23.38 -6.61 -4.26
C LEU A 244 -23.17 -5.85 -2.93
N ILE A 245 -22.06 -5.13 -2.78
CA ILE A 245 -21.96 -4.05 -1.82
C ILE A 245 -23.08 -3.07 -2.18
N HIS A 246 -24.23 -3.18 -1.51
CA HIS A 246 -25.44 -2.38 -1.74
C HIS A 246 -25.20 -0.89 -1.41
N ILE A 247 -24.26 -0.26 -2.10
CA ILE A 247 -24.11 1.21 -2.13
C ILE A 247 -25.32 1.80 -2.89
N SER A 248 -26.00 1.00 -3.69
CA SER A 248 -27.06 1.43 -4.60
C SER A 248 -28.48 1.40 -4.04
N GLU A 249 -28.74 0.93 -2.80
CA GLU A 249 -30.10 0.88 -2.27
C GLU A 249 -30.34 1.55 -0.91
N PRO A 250 -30.14 2.88 -0.75
CA PRO A 250 -30.92 3.61 0.26
C PRO A 250 -32.37 3.90 -0.18
N THR A 251 -32.69 3.71 -1.49
CA THR A 251 -33.95 4.21 -2.06
C THR A 251 -35.09 3.20 -2.15
N ARG A 252 -34.87 1.90 -1.90
CA ARG A 252 -35.97 0.92 -1.94
C ARG A 252 -36.57 0.54 -0.56
N LEU A 253 -36.01 1.02 0.54
CA LEU A 253 -36.57 0.82 1.89
C LEU A 253 -37.61 1.89 2.30
N GLY A 254 -37.98 2.78 1.40
CA GLY A 254 -38.97 3.82 1.64
C GLY A 254 -40.37 3.57 1.02
N MET A 255 -40.60 2.38 0.47
CA MET A 255 -41.93 2.02 -0.09
C MET A 255 -42.36 0.62 0.40
N ILE A 256 -42.72 0.53 1.68
CA ILE A 256 -43.77 -0.37 2.22
C ILE A 256 -44.37 0.38 3.41
#